data_6d202cc5f1aa427aeda08212219c3a13
#
_entry.id   6d202cc5f1aa427aeda08212219c3a13
#
_cell.length_a   1.000
_cell.length_b   1.000
_cell.length_c   1.000
_cell.angle_alpha   90.00
_cell.angle_beta   90.00
_cell.angle_gamma   90.00
#
_symmetry.space_group_name_H-M   'P 1'
#
loop_
_entity.id
_entity.type
_entity.pdbx_description
1 polymer ?
#
loop_
_entity_poly.entity_id
_entity_poly.type
_entity_poly.pdbx_seq_one_letter_code
_entity_poly.pdbx_strand_id
1 'polypeptide(L)'
;MPRLMPSRTEMMDRSFRAAYLAGLELKGLKTKNIASLIGKCEKTVAHKRDHPADMTVFELRAIADKLDFTAEQVASMILKA
;
A
#
# COMPACT_ATOMS: atom_id res chain seq x y z
N MET A 1 -11.01 9.75 23.97
CA MET A 1 -11.51 10.92 23.26
C MET A 1 -11.64 10.61 21.77
N PRO A 2 -12.81 10.73 21.23
CA PRO A 2 -12.96 10.44 19.79
C PRO A 2 -12.23 11.47 18.94
N ARG A 3 -11.66 11.01 17.87
CA ARG A 3 -11.01 11.89 16.93
C ARG A 3 -12.03 12.35 15.88
N LEU A 4 -12.02 13.63 15.63
CA LEU A 4 -12.93 14.20 14.64
C LEU A 4 -12.41 14.00 13.23
N MET A 5 -11.08 13.93 13.06
CA MET A 5 -10.45 13.75 11.76
C MET A 5 -9.25 12.85 11.89
N PRO A 6 -8.99 11.99 10.88
CA PRO A 6 -7.79 11.18 10.91
C PRO A 6 -6.54 12.06 10.75
N SER A 7 -5.42 11.59 11.28
CA SER A 7 -4.17 12.28 11.09
C SER A 7 -3.74 12.18 9.62
N ARG A 8 -2.78 13.03 9.24
CA ARG A 8 -2.26 13.00 7.88
C ARG A 8 -1.69 11.62 7.54
N THR A 9 -0.95 11.03 8.50
CA THR A 9 -0.37 9.71 8.32
C THR A 9 -1.45 8.67 8.09
N GLU A 10 -2.54 8.74 8.84
CA GLU A 10 -3.64 7.81 8.66
C GLU A 10 -4.28 7.94 7.29
N MET A 11 -4.40 9.17 6.79
CA MET A 11 -4.97 9.40 5.46
C MET A 11 -4.07 8.82 4.38
N MET A 12 -2.76 8.97 4.54
CA MET A 12 -1.80 8.40 3.59
C MET A 12 -1.85 6.88 3.62
N ASP A 13 -1.96 6.29 4.81
CA ASP A 13 -2.07 4.84 4.94
C ASP A 13 -3.35 4.33 4.31
N ARG A 14 -4.45 5.05 4.47
CA ARG A 14 -5.72 4.69 3.82
C ARG A 14 -5.62 4.77 2.31
N SER A 15 -4.94 5.80 1.80
CA SER A 15 -4.74 5.96 0.36
C SER A 15 -3.96 4.76 -0.20
N PHE A 16 -2.91 4.34 0.49
CA PHE A 16 -2.16 3.18 0.06
C PHE A 16 -3.02 1.93 0.07
N ARG A 17 -3.71 1.69 1.18
CA ARG A 17 -4.52 0.47 1.32
C ARG A 17 -5.61 0.42 0.26
N ALA A 18 -6.28 1.54 0.00
CA ALA A 18 -7.33 1.60 -1.00
C ALA A 18 -6.79 1.30 -2.39
N ALA A 19 -5.67 1.91 -2.76
CA ALA A 19 -5.05 1.67 -4.05
C ALA A 19 -4.55 0.23 -4.18
N TYR A 20 -3.98 -0.31 -3.11
CA TYR A 20 -3.48 -1.69 -3.06
C TYR A 20 -4.63 -2.68 -3.30
N LEU A 21 -5.71 -2.55 -2.52
CA LEU A 21 -6.84 -3.46 -2.64
C LEU A 21 -7.52 -3.35 -4.00
N ALA A 22 -7.68 -2.13 -4.50
CA ALA A 22 -8.26 -1.92 -5.81
C ALA A 22 -7.38 -2.51 -6.91
N GLY A 23 -6.07 -2.34 -6.77
CA GLY A 23 -5.12 -2.91 -7.73
C GLY A 23 -5.17 -4.42 -7.77
N LEU A 24 -5.23 -5.06 -6.60
CA LEU A 24 -5.36 -6.52 -6.52
C LEU A 24 -6.64 -6.98 -7.21
N GLU A 25 -7.73 -6.30 -6.94
CA GLU A 25 -9.02 -6.66 -7.52
C GLU A 25 -9.00 -6.52 -9.05
N LEU A 26 -8.48 -5.40 -9.54
CA LEU A 26 -8.43 -5.14 -10.98
C LEU A 26 -7.52 -6.11 -11.71
N LYS A 27 -6.44 -6.54 -11.08
CA LYS A 27 -5.47 -7.45 -11.70
C LYS A 27 -5.77 -8.92 -11.43
N GLY A 28 -6.76 -9.20 -10.58
CA GLY A 28 -7.08 -10.56 -10.19
C GLY A 28 -5.96 -11.22 -9.40
N LEU A 29 -5.25 -10.45 -8.60
CA LEU A 29 -4.15 -10.93 -7.80
C LEU A 29 -4.55 -11.10 -6.35
N LYS A 30 -3.76 -11.87 -5.61
CA LYS A 30 -3.98 -12.10 -4.19
C LYS A 30 -2.71 -11.72 -3.43
N THR A 31 -2.85 -11.60 -2.10
CA THR A 31 -1.72 -11.26 -1.24
C THR A 31 -0.53 -12.20 -1.45
N LYS A 32 -0.78 -13.48 -1.70
CA LYS A 32 0.31 -14.43 -1.94
C LYS A 32 1.14 -14.07 -3.16
N ASN A 33 0.52 -13.46 -4.16
CA ASN A 33 1.25 -13.04 -5.36
C ASN A 33 2.19 -11.89 -5.03
N ILE A 34 1.74 -10.98 -4.19
CA ILE A 34 2.59 -9.86 -3.75
C ILE A 34 3.70 -10.37 -2.84
N ALA A 35 3.39 -11.33 -1.97
CA ALA A 35 4.39 -11.91 -1.09
C ALA A 35 5.54 -12.54 -1.89
N SER A 36 5.21 -13.28 -2.95
CA SER A 36 6.22 -13.83 -3.85
C SER A 36 7.04 -12.74 -4.51
N LEU A 37 6.37 -11.68 -4.95
CA LEU A 37 7.02 -10.59 -5.65
C LEU A 37 8.10 -9.91 -4.81
N ILE A 38 7.81 -9.65 -3.54
CA ILE A 38 8.75 -8.95 -2.68
C ILE A 38 9.58 -9.88 -1.79
N GLY A 39 9.39 -11.18 -1.92
CA GLY A 39 10.16 -12.17 -1.16
C GLY A 39 9.86 -12.20 0.32
N LYS A 40 8.61 -11.93 0.70
CA LYS A 40 8.16 -11.94 2.09
C LYS A 40 6.98 -12.90 2.23
N CYS A 41 6.64 -13.26 3.47
CA CYS A 41 5.48 -14.11 3.69
C CYS A 41 4.20 -13.26 3.65
N GLU A 42 3.06 -13.93 3.49
CA GLU A 42 1.78 -13.24 3.40
C GLU A 42 1.45 -12.44 4.65
N LYS A 43 1.83 -12.95 5.81
CA LYS A 43 1.58 -12.26 7.06
C LYS A 43 2.33 -10.93 7.09
N THR A 44 3.57 -10.92 6.62
CA THR A 44 4.37 -9.70 6.56
C THR A 44 3.77 -8.70 5.57
N VAL A 45 3.29 -9.20 4.43
CA VAL A 45 2.65 -8.33 3.44
C VAL A 45 1.39 -7.70 4.01
N ALA A 46 0.57 -8.49 4.71
CA ALA A 46 -0.64 -7.96 5.33
C ALA A 46 -0.32 -6.89 6.37
N HIS A 47 0.74 -7.11 7.17
CA HIS A 47 1.18 -6.11 8.13
C HIS A 47 1.60 -4.81 7.43
N LYS A 48 2.38 -4.92 6.37
CA LYS A 48 2.85 -3.74 5.63
C LYS A 48 1.72 -3.03 4.90
N ARG A 49 0.70 -3.77 4.46
CA ARG A 49 -0.48 -3.16 3.87
C ARG A 49 -1.18 -2.25 4.87
N ASP A 50 -1.27 -2.68 6.13
CA ASP A 50 -1.94 -1.91 7.17
C ASP A 50 -1.02 -0.85 7.77
N HIS A 51 0.29 -1.04 7.66
CA HIS A 51 1.29 -0.12 8.18
C HIS A 51 2.33 0.19 7.11
N PRO A 52 1.94 0.93 6.06
CA PRO A 52 2.85 1.19 4.93
C PRO A 52 4.16 1.88 5.29
N ALA A 53 4.19 2.56 6.44
CA ALA A 53 5.42 3.22 6.88
C ALA A 53 6.55 2.24 7.14
N ASP A 54 6.23 0.96 7.38
CA ASP A 54 7.22 -0.08 7.62
C ASP A 54 7.75 -0.68 6.32
N MET A 55 7.24 -0.22 5.19
CA MET A 55 7.60 -0.74 3.89
C MET A 55 8.88 -0.08 3.37
N THR A 56 9.75 -0.85 2.74
CA THR A 56 10.93 -0.27 2.12
C THR A 56 10.55 0.36 0.77
N VAL A 57 11.43 1.24 0.29
CA VAL A 57 11.21 1.85 -1.03
C VAL A 57 11.19 0.78 -2.12
N PHE A 58 12.06 -0.23 -1.99
CA PHE A 58 12.08 -1.33 -2.96
C PHE A 58 10.73 -2.05 -3.01
N GLU A 59 10.18 -2.35 -1.84
CA GLU A 59 8.89 -3.03 -1.76
C GLU A 59 7.77 -2.18 -2.36
N LEU A 60 7.77 -0.90 -2.05
CA LEU A 60 6.77 0.01 -2.59
C LEU A 60 6.86 0.10 -4.11
N ARG A 61 8.08 0.20 -4.65
CA ARG A 61 8.28 0.26 -6.10
C ARG A 61 7.78 -1.01 -6.77
N ALA A 62 8.09 -2.16 -6.19
CA ALA A 62 7.67 -3.44 -6.75
C ALA A 62 6.15 -3.55 -6.79
N ILE A 63 5.49 -3.15 -5.71
CA ILE A 63 4.04 -3.19 -5.63
C ILE A 63 3.41 -2.18 -6.59
N ALA A 64 3.95 -0.96 -6.63
CA ALA A 64 3.43 0.08 -7.50
C ALA A 64 3.52 -0.34 -8.97
N ASP A 65 4.64 -0.94 -9.34
CA ASP A 65 4.83 -1.42 -10.70
C ASP A 65 3.85 -2.55 -11.04
N LYS A 66 3.72 -3.51 -10.13
CA LYS A 66 2.85 -4.66 -10.34
C LYS A 66 1.38 -4.27 -10.43
N LEU A 67 0.95 -3.32 -9.62
CA LEU A 67 -0.44 -2.89 -9.57
C LEU A 67 -0.72 -1.66 -10.43
N ASP A 68 0.27 -1.20 -11.18
CA ASP A 68 0.13 -0.04 -12.09
C ASP A 68 -0.34 1.22 -11.37
N PHE A 69 0.24 1.50 -10.21
CA PHE A 69 -0.07 2.74 -9.51
C PHE A 69 0.36 3.94 -10.35
N THR A 70 -0.48 4.97 -10.40
CA THR A 70 -0.12 6.21 -11.09
C THR A 70 0.80 7.03 -10.19
N ALA A 71 1.49 8.00 -10.81
CA ALA A 71 2.34 8.90 -10.04
C ALA A 71 1.54 9.66 -8.99
N GLU A 72 0.30 10.02 -9.30
CA GLU A 72 -0.57 10.70 -8.35
C GLU A 72 -0.91 9.82 -7.15
N GLN A 73 -1.18 8.55 -7.40
CA GLN A 73 -1.46 7.61 -6.33
C GLN A 73 -0.26 7.45 -5.42
N VAL A 74 0.93 7.29 -5.99
CA VAL A 74 2.14 7.14 -5.21
C VAL A 74 2.43 8.41 -4.42
N ALA A 75 2.26 9.57 -5.04
CA ALA A 75 2.49 10.84 -4.36
C ALA A 75 1.56 11.00 -3.15
N SER A 76 0.29 10.62 -3.29
CA SER A 76 -0.66 10.74 -2.16
C SER A 76 -0.35 9.80 -1.02
N MET A 77 0.42 8.74 -1.28
CA MET A 77 0.84 7.79 -0.25
C MET A 77 2.07 8.26 0.52
N ILE A 78 2.94 9.00 -0.16
CA ILE A 78 4.27 9.34 0.37
C ILE A 78 4.36 10.81 0.74
N LEU A 79 3.83 11.66 -0.10
CA LEU A 79 3.94 13.10 0.08
C LEU A 79 2.62 13.68 0.56
N LYS A 80 2.75 14.71 1.32
CA LYS A 80 1.58 15.45 1.74
C LYS A 80 0.94 16.09 0.51
N ALA A 81 -0.33 15.82 0.34
CA ALA A 81 -1.07 16.44 -0.73
C ALA A 81 -1.37 17.90 -0.42
#